data_f5ff002c0d93f182975dbc4f8844694b
#
_entry.id   f5ff002c0d93f182975dbc4f8844694b
#
_cell.length_a   1.000
_cell.length_b   1.000
_cell.length_c   1.000
_cell.angle_alpha   90.00
_cell.angle_beta   90.00
_cell.angle_gamma   90.00
#
_symmetry.space_group_name_H-M   'P 1'
#
loop_
_entity.id
_entity.type
_entity.pdbx_description
1 polymer ?
#
loop_
_entity_poly.entity_id
_entity_poly.type
_entity_poly.pdbx_seq_one_letter_code
_entity_poly.pdbx_strand_id
1 'polypeptide(L)'
;MKTPHSIEAFLPNAQSSIQRSRLRKKLLAWYGLHRRDLPWRANRDPYRVWLSEIMLQQTRVAAVIEHYREFLRRFPTVEKLAAAREASVLAAWSGLGYYRRARMMHAAAKIIVRAHGGNLPQSEAGLRGLPGIGRYTAAAIASIAYEEPVAVVDGNVERVLQRVLGKRLAGEGLWVAANELLDTNCPGDFNQAVMELGAVICTPRAPQCLTCPVVEMCATRGELAGTVKAPAQEKREIHYALHCRNGDDEVFLVQRALDAPLMAGMWELPELPSPCGAEIPAFSLRHSITITDYTVRVVRAATPAEAPGKWISVGKLHKLALTGLARKIFRKAVIL
;
A
#
# COMPACT_ATOMS: atom_id res chain seq x y z
N MET A 1 4.25 -35.49 -15.55
CA MET A 1 2.99 -34.85 -15.15
C MET A 1 2.63 -35.38 -13.76
N LYS A 2 2.88 -34.58 -12.71
CA LYS A 2 2.45 -34.93 -11.34
C LYS A 2 1.08 -34.28 -11.13
N THR A 3 0.06 -35.11 -10.93
CA THR A 3 -1.30 -34.72 -10.56
C THR A 3 -1.27 -33.81 -9.33
N PRO A 4 -2.06 -32.71 -9.31
CA PRO A 4 -2.17 -31.88 -8.13
C PRO A 4 -2.77 -32.72 -6.98
N HIS A 5 -2.11 -32.73 -5.85
CA HIS A 5 -2.58 -33.41 -4.65
C HIS A 5 -3.94 -32.83 -4.28
N SER A 6 -4.96 -33.69 -4.25
CA SER A 6 -6.31 -33.39 -3.78
C SER A 6 -6.26 -32.89 -2.35
N ILE A 7 -6.94 -31.79 -2.11
CA ILE A 7 -6.87 -30.95 -0.90
C ILE A 7 -7.74 -31.51 0.24
N GLU A 8 -8.31 -32.69 0.07
CA GLU A 8 -8.98 -33.44 1.15
C GLU A 8 -8.11 -33.65 2.41
N ALA A 9 -6.79 -33.42 2.30
CA ALA A 9 -5.85 -33.50 3.41
C ALA A 9 -5.86 -32.28 4.35
N PHE A 10 -6.49 -31.15 4.01
CA PHE A 10 -6.42 -29.94 4.82
C PHE A 10 -7.56 -29.75 5.81
N LEU A 11 -8.74 -30.31 5.54
CA LEU A 11 -9.87 -30.34 6.47
C LEU A 11 -10.62 -31.69 6.32
N PRO A 12 -10.45 -32.65 7.18
CA PRO A 12 -11.13 -33.93 7.03
C PRO A 12 -12.63 -33.85 7.33
N ASN A 13 -13.45 -34.34 6.39
CA ASN A 13 -14.86 -34.74 6.54
C ASN A 13 -15.99 -33.70 6.55
N ALA A 14 -17.24 -34.21 6.45
CA ALA A 14 -18.51 -33.47 6.44
C ALA A 14 -18.67 -32.45 7.60
N GLN A 15 -18.08 -32.72 8.77
CA GLN A 15 -17.95 -31.74 9.84
C GLN A 15 -17.22 -30.47 9.42
N SER A 16 -16.29 -30.56 8.47
CA SER A 16 -15.56 -29.42 7.94
C SER A 16 -16.42 -28.50 7.08
N SER A 17 -17.41 -29.01 6.36
CA SER A 17 -18.32 -28.17 5.55
C SER A 17 -19.27 -27.36 6.42
N ILE A 18 -19.79 -27.95 7.49
CA ILE A 18 -20.64 -27.28 8.50
C ILE A 18 -19.83 -26.21 9.23
N GLN A 19 -18.60 -26.51 9.62
CA GLN A 19 -17.72 -25.56 10.28
C GLN A 19 -17.37 -24.39 9.36
N ARG A 20 -17.08 -24.62 8.07
CA ARG A 20 -16.86 -23.57 7.06
C ARG A 20 -18.08 -22.68 6.91
N SER A 21 -19.27 -23.27 6.76
CA SER A 21 -20.52 -22.50 6.67
C SER A 21 -20.75 -21.64 7.92
N ARG A 22 -20.51 -22.20 9.12
CA ARG A 22 -20.63 -21.45 10.38
C ARG A 22 -19.61 -20.32 10.49
N LEU A 23 -18.36 -20.55 10.04
CA LEU A 23 -17.31 -19.53 10.01
C LEU A 23 -17.70 -18.37 9.11
N ARG A 24 -18.13 -18.66 7.86
CA ARG A 24 -18.59 -17.64 6.89
C ARG A 24 -19.70 -16.78 7.47
N LYS A 25 -20.75 -17.39 8.01
CA LYS A 25 -21.89 -16.70 8.62
C LYS A 25 -21.48 -15.79 9.78
N LYS A 26 -20.68 -16.31 10.74
CA LYS A 26 -20.23 -15.51 11.89
C LYS A 26 -19.32 -14.35 11.46
N LEU A 27 -18.42 -14.60 10.51
CA LEU A 27 -17.49 -13.58 10.02
C LEU A 27 -18.21 -12.47 9.27
N LEU A 28 -19.12 -12.81 8.36
CA LEU A 28 -19.93 -11.84 7.60
C LEU A 28 -20.86 -11.04 8.51
N ALA A 29 -21.53 -11.68 9.46
CA ALA A 29 -22.36 -10.98 10.45
C ALA A 29 -21.53 -9.98 11.26
N TRP A 30 -20.36 -10.39 11.74
CA TRP A 30 -19.45 -9.50 12.44
C TRP A 30 -19.00 -8.33 11.57
N TYR A 31 -18.60 -8.60 10.33
CA TYR A 31 -18.16 -7.57 9.39
C TYR A 31 -19.24 -6.54 9.12
N GLY A 32 -20.47 -6.97 8.92
CA GLY A 32 -21.62 -6.07 8.73
C GLY A 32 -21.80 -5.06 9.87
N LEU A 33 -21.52 -5.47 11.11
CA LEU A 33 -21.69 -4.63 12.32
C LEU A 33 -20.44 -3.83 12.70
N HIS A 34 -19.23 -4.33 12.38
CA HIS A 34 -17.99 -3.79 12.97
C HIS A 34 -16.99 -3.28 11.94
N ARG A 35 -17.30 -3.36 10.64
CA ARG A 35 -16.39 -2.83 9.60
C ARG A 35 -16.15 -1.34 9.82
N ARG A 36 -14.89 -0.93 9.70
CA ARG A 36 -14.53 0.49 9.74
C ARG A 36 -15.19 1.23 8.59
N ASP A 37 -15.69 2.44 8.87
CA ASP A 37 -16.16 3.35 7.83
C ASP A 37 -14.95 3.95 7.10
N LEU A 38 -14.69 3.45 5.90
CA LEU A 38 -13.55 3.86 5.07
C LEU A 38 -14.06 4.40 3.72
N PRO A 39 -13.50 5.52 3.21
CA PRO A 39 -14.05 6.18 2.02
C PRO A 39 -14.18 5.27 0.79
N TRP A 40 -13.31 4.30 0.65
CA TRP A 40 -13.32 3.33 -0.46
C TRP A 40 -14.30 2.17 -0.29
N ARG A 41 -15.03 2.12 0.82
CA ARG A 41 -16.11 1.17 1.08
C ARG A 41 -17.51 1.76 0.84
N ALA A 42 -17.58 3.05 0.47
CA ALA A 42 -18.85 3.73 0.24
C ALA A 42 -19.64 3.16 -0.95
N ASN A 43 -18.95 2.63 -1.94
CA ASN A 43 -19.52 1.95 -3.09
C ASN A 43 -18.54 0.89 -3.65
N ARG A 44 -19.00 0.15 -4.68
CA ARG A 44 -18.21 -0.89 -5.36
C ARG A 44 -17.68 -0.44 -6.72
N ASP A 45 -17.49 0.85 -6.92
CA ASP A 45 -16.90 1.39 -8.16
C ASP A 45 -15.49 0.81 -8.38
N PRO A 46 -15.24 0.13 -9.52
CA PRO A 46 -13.99 -0.59 -9.74
C PRO A 46 -12.76 0.30 -9.78
N TYR A 47 -12.88 1.54 -10.28
CA TYR A 47 -11.77 2.50 -10.26
C TYR A 47 -11.43 2.91 -8.83
N ARG A 48 -12.44 3.13 -7.99
CA ARG A 48 -12.27 3.51 -6.59
C ARG A 48 -11.70 2.37 -5.75
N VAL A 49 -12.16 1.15 -5.97
CA VAL A 49 -11.60 -0.07 -5.36
C VAL A 49 -10.13 -0.22 -5.78
N TRP A 50 -9.84 -0.16 -7.07
CA TRP A 50 -8.46 -0.24 -7.58
C TRP A 50 -7.54 0.81 -6.96
N LEU A 51 -7.96 2.07 -6.92
CA LEU A 51 -7.19 3.16 -6.33
C LEU A 51 -6.84 2.85 -4.86
N SER A 52 -7.83 2.43 -4.06
CA SER A 52 -7.60 2.13 -2.66
C SER A 52 -6.64 0.95 -2.47
N GLU A 53 -6.80 -0.12 -3.24
CA GLU A 53 -5.94 -1.30 -3.17
C GLU A 53 -4.48 -0.96 -3.48
N ILE A 54 -4.24 -0.12 -4.50
CA ILE A 54 -2.89 0.34 -4.80
C ILE A 54 -2.33 1.27 -3.73
N MET A 55 -3.15 2.18 -3.17
CA MET A 55 -2.69 3.10 -2.12
C MET A 55 -2.36 2.39 -0.81
N LEU A 56 -3.13 1.36 -0.46
CA LEU A 56 -2.96 0.59 0.78
C LEU A 56 -1.74 -0.34 0.77
N GLN A 57 -1.18 -0.66 -0.41
CA GLN A 57 0.05 -1.46 -0.46
C GLN A 57 1.17 -0.80 0.35
N GLN A 58 1.60 -1.45 1.43
CA GLN A 58 2.68 -0.99 2.32
C GLN A 58 2.45 0.43 2.91
N THR A 59 1.21 0.89 2.98
CA THR A 59 0.84 2.20 3.51
C THR A 59 -0.25 2.05 4.57
N ARG A 60 -0.13 2.76 5.69
CA ARG A 60 -1.10 2.71 6.78
C ARG A 60 -2.41 3.37 6.37
N VAL A 61 -3.54 2.79 6.77
CA VAL A 61 -4.91 3.28 6.47
C VAL A 61 -5.07 4.76 6.76
N ALA A 62 -4.64 5.23 7.94
CA ALA A 62 -4.76 6.63 8.34
C ALA A 62 -4.06 7.61 7.36
N ALA A 63 -2.93 7.20 6.77
CA ALA A 63 -2.22 8.01 5.78
C ALA A 63 -2.91 8.00 4.41
N VAL A 64 -3.67 6.95 4.10
CA VAL A 64 -4.33 6.80 2.79
C VAL A 64 -5.61 7.64 2.70
N ILE A 65 -6.36 7.82 3.78
CA ILE A 65 -7.70 8.44 3.76
C ILE A 65 -7.70 9.80 3.04
N GLU A 66 -6.85 10.73 3.46
CA GLU A 66 -6.80 12.07 2.88
C GLU A 66 -6.21 12.07 1.46
N HIS A 67 -5.20 11.23 1.19
CA HIS A 67 -4.63 11.09 -0.15
C HIS A 67 -5.64 10.51 -1.14
N TYR A 68 -6.45 9.55 -0.72
CA TYR A 68 -7.51 8.96 -1.53
C TYR A 68 -8.57 9.98 -1.94
N ARG A 69 -9.05 10.79 -0.98
CA ARG A 69 -10.02 11.86 -1.23
C ARG A 69 -9.46 12.91 -2.21
N GLU A 70 -8.24 13.38 -1.94
CA GLU A 70 -7.59 14.38 -2.78
C GLU A 70 -7.26 13.85 -4.18
N PHE A 71 -6.85 12.59 -4.29
CA PHE A 71 -6.58 11.97 -5.59
C PHE A 71 -7.85 11.86 -6.43
N LEU A 72 -8.97 11.41 -5.83
CA LEU A 72 -10.26 11.35 -6.52
C LEU A 72 -10.81 12.74 -6.89
N ARG A 73 -10.55 13.76 -6.07
CA ARG A 73 -10.92 15.13 -6.43
C ARG A 73 -10.20 15.60 -7.68
N ARG A 74 -8.92 15.22 -7.87
CA ARG A 74 -8.12 15.59 -9.05
C ARG A 74 -8.38 14.69 -10.25
N PHE A 75 -8.56 13.41 -10.00
CA PHE A 75 -8.75 12.38 -11.03
C PHE A 75 -9.98 11.54 -10.69
N PRO A 76 -11.19 12.08 -10.87
CA PRO A 76 -12.45 11.43 -10.46
C PRO A 76 -12.78 10.18 -11.27
N THR A 77 -12.19 10.00 -12.45
CA THR A 77 -12.40 8.85 -13.34
C THR A 77 -11.09 8.35 -13.93
N VAL A 78 -11.11 7.14 -14.46
CA VAL A 78 -9.94 6.54 -15.11
C VAL A 78 -9.47 7.31 -16.34
N GLU A 79 -10.40 7.95 -17.09
CA GLU A 79 -10.09 8.79 -18.25
C GLU A 79 -9.34 10.06 -17.81
N LYS A 80 -9.79 10.70 -16.74
CA LYS A 80 -9.09 11.87 -16.17
C LYS A 80 -7.70 11.51 -15.67
N LEU A 81 -7.54 10.33 -15.09
CA LEU A 81 -6.23 9.82 -14.70
C LEU A 81 -5.36 9.55 -15.94
N ALA A 82 -5.89 8.85 -16.94
CA ALA A 82 -5.16 8.50 -18.15
C ALA A 82 -4.68 9.73 -18.93
N ALA A 83 -5.50 10.78 -19.02
CA ALA A 83 -5.20 12.03 -19.73
C ALA A 83 -4.23 12.94 -18.94
N ALA A 84 -3.98 12.67 -17.67
CA ALA A 84 -3.14 13.50 -16.83
C ALA A 84 -1.65 13.42 -17.24
N ARG A 85 -0.89 14.48 -16.97
CA ARG A 85 0.58 14.43 -17.05
C ARG A 85 1.13 13.61 -15.87
N GLU A 86 2.11 12.76 -16.11
CA GLU A 86 2.71 11.92 -15.07
C GLU A 86 3.16 12.72 -13.85
N ALA A 87 3.78 13.88 -14.08
CA ALA A 87 4.20 14.78 -13.00
C ALA A 87 3.03 15.18 -12.09
N SER A 88 1.84 15.41 -12.64
CA SER A 88 0.64 15.74 -11.86
C SER A 88 0.14 14.55 -11.02
N VAL A 89 0.21 13.34 -11.58
CA VAL A 89 -0.13 12.09 -10.87
C VAL A 89 0.84 11.85 -9.71
N LEU A 90 2.14 11.99 -9.96
CA LEU A 90 3.16 11.85 -8.93
C LEU A 90 3.06 12.93 -7.84
N ALA A 91 2.70 14.17 -8.21
CA ALA A 91 2.45 15.22 -7.22
C ALA A 91 1.25 14.90 -6.32
N ALA A 92 0.16 14.38 -6.87
CA ALA A 92 -1.00 13.94 -6.08
C ALA A 92 -0.69 12.72 -5.19
N TRP A 93 0.27 11.88 -5.60
CA TRP A 93 0.70 10.69 -4.85
C TRP A 93 1.74 11.02 -3.77
N SER A 94 2.30 12.22 -3.81
CA SER A 94 3.43 12.61 -2.97
C SER A 94 3.08 12.51 -1.48
N GLY A 95 3.89 11.77 -0.72
CA GLY A 95 3.68 11.47 0.69
C GLY A 95 3.33 10.00 0.98
N LEU A 96 2.82 9.26 0.00
CA LEU A 96 2.52 7.82 0.15
C LEU A 96 3.73 6.89 -0.07
N GLY A 97 4.80 7.41 -0.68
CA GLY A 97 5.96 6.59 -1.04
C GLY A 97 5.69 5.58 -2.16
N TYR A 98 6.71 4.76 -2.47
CA TYR A 98 6.60 3.72 -3.51
C TYR A 98 5.99 4.22 -4.83
N TYR A 99 6.53 5.30 -5.37
CA TYR A 99 5.98 6.03 -6.53
C TYR A 99 5.85 5.19 -7.81
N ARG A 100 6.55 4.05 -7.88
CA ARG A 100 6.36 3.06 -8.93
C ARG A 100 4.90 2.62 -9.02
N ARG A 101 4.18 2.53 -7.90
CA ARG A 101 2.75 2.20 -7.88
C ARG A 101 1.93 3.22 -8.67
N ALA A 102 2.17 4.52 -8.43
CA ALA A 102 1.48 5.60 -9.14
C ALA A 102 1.77 5.58 -10.65
N ARG A 103 3.03 5.33 -11.05
CA ARG A 103 3.40 5.21 -12.46
C ARG A 103 2.72 4.02 -13.13
N MET A 104 2.75 2.85 -12.48
CA MET A 104 2.10 1.65 -13.00
C MET A 104 0.58 1.86 -13.11
N MET A 105 -0.04 2.48 -12.10
CA MET A 105 -1.46 2.82 -12.13
C MET A 105 -1.79 3.78 -13.29
N HIS A 106 -0.98 4.81 -13.50
CA HIS A 106 -1.14 5.74 -14.63
C HIS A 106 -0.97 5.04 -15.99
N ALA A 107 0.01 4.15 -16.12
CA ALA A 107 0.21 3.35 -17.33
C ALA A 107 -0.99 2.41 -17.59
N ALA A 108 -1.49 1.75 -16.54
CA ALA A 108 -2.68 0.89 -16.63
C ALA A 108 -3.92 1.70 -17.02
N ALA A 109 -4.14 2.90 -16.45
CA ALA A 109 -5.25 3.77 -16.82
C ALA A 109 -5.26 4.11 -18.32
N LYS A 110 -4.09 4.39 -18.91
CA LYS A 110 -3.98 4.62 -20.36
C LYS A 110 -4.37 3.40 -21.19
N ILE A 111 -3.99 2.21 -20.73
CA ILE A 111 -4.37 0.95 -21.40
C ILE A 111 -5.87 0.72 -21.27
N ILE A 112 -6.45 0.91 -20.08
CA ILE A 112 -7.90 0.76 -19.84
C ILE A 112 -8.68 1.67 -20.78
N VAL A 113 -8.30 2.93 -20.90
CA VAL A 113 -9.00 3.86 -21.80
C VAL A 113 -8.83 3.44 -23.27
N ARG A 114 -7.61 3.12 -23.69
CA ARG A 114 -7.32 2.81 -25.09
C ARG A 114 -7.86 1.46 -25.55
N ALA A 115 -7.73 0.42 -24.74
CA ALA A 115 -8.04 -0.96 -25.10
C ALA A 115 -9.38 -1.47 -24.57
N HIS A 116 -9.92 -0.85 -23.51
CA HIS A 116 -11.14 -1.29 -22.84
C HIS A 116 -12.22 -0.18 -22.74
N GLY A 117 -12.08 0.93 -23.50
CA GLY A 117 -13.08 2.00 -23.56
C GLY A 117 -13.36 2.66 -22.21
N GLY A 118 -12.39 2.71 -21.31
CA GLY A 118 -12.53 3.28 -19.97
C GLY A 118 -13.08 2.32 -18.91
N ASN A 119 -13.43 1.08 -19.27
CA ASN A 119 -13.94 0.08 -18.34
C ASN A 119 -12.84 -0.86 -17.87
N LEU A 120 -12.72 -1.06 -16.57
CA LEU A 120 -11.79 -2.06 -16.04
C LEU A 120 -12.25 -3.47 -16.45
N PRO A 121 -11.33 -4.40 -16.80
CA PRO A 121 -11.67 -5.81 -16.96
C PRO A 121 -12.38 -6.36 -15.72
N GLN A 122 -13.41 -7.17 -15.92
CA GLN A 122 -14.25 -7.64 -14.80
C GLN A 122 -13.71 -8.89 -14.12
N SER A 123 -12.80 -9.63 -14.79
CA SER A 123 -12.24 -10.87 -14.25
C SER A 123 -10.83 -10.68 -13.68
N GLU A 124 -10.48 -11.51 -12.69
CA GLU A 124 -9.12 -11.59 -12.13
C GLU A 124 -8.06 -11.78 -13.23
N ALA A 125 -8.32 -12.69 -14.16
CA ALA A 125 -7.43 -12.95 -15.27
C ALA A 125 -7.20 -11.74 -16.19
N GLY A 126 -8.27 -11.01 -16.53
CA GLY A 126 -8.18 -9.80 -17.34
C GLY A 126 -7.45 -8.66 -16.63
N LEU A 127 -7.73 -8.47 -15.33
CA LEU A 127 -7.08 -7.46 -14.51
C LEU A 127 -5.56 -7.68 -14.37
N ARG A 128 -5.11 -8.93 -14.29
CA ARG A 128 -3.68 -9.29 -14.21
C ARG A 128 -2.87 -8.89 -15.43
N GLY A 129 -3.51 -8.71 -16.57
CA GLY A 129 -2.85 -8.19 -17.79
C GLY A 129 -2.44 -6.72 -17.71
N LEU A 130 -2.90 -5.98 -16.69
CA LEU A 130 -2.64 -4.55 -16.55
C LEU A 130 -1.36 -4.29 -15.75
N PRO A 131 -0.57 -3.25 -16.10
CA PRO A 131 0.63 -2.87 -15.38
C PRO A 131 0.37 -2.63 -13.88
N GLY A 132 1.17 -3.25 -13.02
CA GLY A 132 1.10 -3.05 -11.57
C GLY A 132 -0.05 -3.76 -10.86
N ILE A 133 -0.85 -4.54 -11.57
CA ILE A 133 -1.91 -5.36 -11.00
C ILE A 133 -1.43 -6.81 -10.88
N GLY A 134 -1.01 -7.19 -9.68
CA GLY A 134 -0.67 -8.57 -9.34
C GLY A 134 -1.89 -9.39 -8.94
N ARG A 135 -1.67 -10.68 -8.66
CA ARG A 135 -2.72 -11.64 -8.27
C ARG A 135 -3.62 -11.11 -7.15
N TYR A 136 -3.02 -10.60 -6.06
CA TYR A 136 -3.78 -10.02 -4.94
C TYR A 136 -4.69 -8.88 -5.39
N THR A 137 -4.13 -7.87 -6.07
CA THR A 137 -4.89 -6.68 -6.48
C THR A 137 -5.99 -7.04 -7.48
N ALA A 138 -5.70 -7.94 -8.42
CA ALA A 138 -6.68 -8.42 -9.38
C ALA A 138 -7.85 -9.13 -8.68
N ALA A 139 -7.56 -10.06 -7.78
CA ALA A 139 -8.57 -10.78 -7.00
C ALA A 139 -9.40 -9.84 -6.12
N ALA A 140 -8.77 -8.83 -5.49
CA ALA A 140 -9.47 -7.84 -4.68
C ALA A 140 -10.44 -7.01 -5.53
N ILE A 141 -10.01 -6.48 -6.68
CA ILE A 141 -10.89 -5.73 -7.57
C ILE A 141 -12.02 -6.62 -8.09
N ALA A 142 -11.69 -7.81 -8.60
CA ALA A 142 -12.65 -8.72 -9.20
C ALA A 142 -13.73 -9.17 -8.19
N SER A 143 -13.34 -9.51 -6.97
CA SER A 143 -14.31 -9.92 -5.95
C SER A 143 -15.11 -8.76 -5.36
N ILE A 144 -14.48 -7.61 -5.08
CA ILE A 144 -15.15 -6.49 -4.41
C ILE A 144 -16.04 -5.70 -5.36
N ALA A 145 -15.56 -5.44 -6.60
CA ALA A 145 -16.31 -4.62 -7.56
C ALA A 145 -17.28 -5.43 -8.43
N TYR A 146 -16.94 -6.69 -8.74
CA TYR A 146 -17.65 -7.49 -9.72
C TYR A 146 -18.22 -8.81 -9.17
N GLU A 147 -18.03 -9.07 -7.86
CA GLU A 147 -18.49 -10.30 -7.19
C GLU A 147 -17.95 -11.59 -7.84
N GLU A 148 -16.79 -11.53 -8.48
CA GLU A 148 -16.14 -12.74 -8.97
C GLU A 148 -15.73 -13.62 -7.75
N PRO A 149 -16.06 -14.93 -7.76
CA PRO A 149 -15.79 -15.81 -6.63
C PRO A 149 -14.32 -16.24 -6.56
N VAL A 150 -13.43 -15.26 -6.33
CA VAL A 150 -12.00 -15.43 -6.15
C VAL A 150 -11.57 -14.93 -4.77
N ALA A 151 -10.72 -15.70 -4.09
CA ALA A 151 -10.19 -15.31 -2.80
C ALA A 151 -9.04 -14.31 -2.95
N VAL A 152 -8.83 -13.48 -1.91
CA VAL A 152 -7.64 -12.64 -1.77
C VAL A 152 -6.71 -13.21 -0.72
N VAL A 153 -5.40 -13.01 -0.90
CA VAL A 153 -4.38 -13.37 0.08
C VAL A 153 -3.40 -12.21 0.23
N ASP A 154 -3.56 -11.45 1.30
CA ASP A 154 -2.58 -10.47 1.80
C ASP A 154 -1.95 -10.98 3.11
N GLY A 155 -1.06 -10.21 3.71
CA GLY A 155 -0.45 -10.59 4.99
C GLY A 155 -1.44 -10.71 6.16
N ASN A 156 -2.61 -10.07 6.11
CA ASN A 156 -3.67 -10.22 7.10
C ASN A 156 -4.41 -11.55 6.90
N VAL A 157 -4.82 -11.80 5.66
CA VAL A 157 -5.50 -13.05 5.27
C VAL A 157 -4.60 -14.25 5.55
N GLU A 158 -3.33 -14.21 5.12
CA GLU A 158 -2.35 -15.25 5.41
C GLU A 158 -2.30 -15.58 6.91
N ARG A 159 -2.14 -14.56 7.75
CA ARG A 159 -2.08 -14.74 9.21
C ARG A 159 -3.37 -15.32 9.78
N VAL A 160 -4.53 -14.84 9.36
CA VAL A 160 -5.84 -15.35 9.80
C VAL A 160 -5.99 -16.81 9.41
N LEU A 161 -5.73 -17.16 8.15
CA LEU A 161 -5.82 -18.52 7.64
C LEU A 161 -4.91 -19.47 8.40
N GLN A 162 -3.63 -19.12 8.55
CA GLN A 162 -2.68 -19.97 9.26
C GLN A 162 -3.10 -20.23 10.72
N ARG A 163 -3.65 -19.21 11.40
CA ARG A 163 -4.13 -19.35 12.78
C ARG A 163 -5.43 -20.15 12.88
N VAL A 164 -6.39 -19.88 12.00
CA VAL A 164 -7.66 -20.62 11.96
C VAL A 164 -7.40 -22.11 11.69
N LEU A 165 -6.50 -22.41 10.77
CA LEU A 165 -6.16 -23.80 10.40
C LEU A 165 -5.12 -24.44 11.33
N GLY A 166 -4.44 -23.66 12.17
CA GLY A 166 -3.36 -24.15 13.04
C GLY A 166 -2.13 -24.64 12.27
N LYS A 167 -1.95 -24.22 11.03
CA LYS A 167 -0.90 -24.70 10.13
C LYS A 167 -0.20 -23.56 9.43
N ARG A 168 1.12 -23.67 9.21
CA ARG A 168 1.85 -22.78 8.33
C ARG A 168 1.62 -23.20 6.89
N LEU A 169 1.14 -22.25 6.10
CA LEU A 169 0.93 -22.39 4.67
C LEU A 169 1.77 -21.37 3.94
N ALA A 170 2.21 -21.68 2.74
CA ALA A 170 2.97 -20.78 1.89
C ALA A 170 2.60 -20.97 0.41
N GLY A 171 2.87 -19.95 -0.40
CA GLY A 171 2.69 -20.02 -1.85
C GLY A 171 1.26 -20.42 -2.24
N GLU A 172 1.14 -21.38 -3.16
CA GLU A 172 -0.16 -21.80 -3.70
C GLU A 172 -1.08 -22.44 -2.65
N GLY A 173 -0.52 -23.08 -1.63
CA GLY A 173 -1.32 -23.69 -0.54
C GLY A 173 -2.17 -22.67 0.23
N LEU A 174 -1.71 -21.40 0.36
CA LEU A 174 -2.49 -20.31 0.95
C LEU A 174 -3.69 -19.95 0.09
N TRP A 175 -3.49 -19.81 -1.22
CA TRP A 175 -4.55 -19.46 -2.17
C TRP A 175 -5.62 -20.53 -2.24
N VAL A 176 -5.20 -21.77 -2.22
CA VAL A 176 -6.12 -22.89 -2.20
C VAL A 176 -6.96 -22.89 -0.90
N ALA A 177 -6.34 -22.75 0.25
CA ALA A 177 -7.04 -22.67 1.53
C ALA A 177 -7.99 -21.45 1.60
N ALA A 178 -7.58 -20.30 1.04
CA ALA A 178 -8.41 -19.11 0.94
C ALA A 178 -9.65 -19.35 0.08
N ASN A 179 -9.49 -19.96 -1.10
CA ASN A 179 -10.61 -20.29 -1.99
C ASN A 179 -11.59 -21.29 -1.36
N GLU A 180 -11.11 -22.28 -0.62
CA GLU A 180 -11.98 -23.22 0.10
C GLU A 180 -12.82 -22.55 1.20
N LEU A 181 -12.27 -21.51 1.84
CA LEU A 181 -12.98 -20.75 2.86
C LEU A 181 -13.89 -19.68 2.28
N LEU A 182 -13.69 -19.27 1.05
CA LEU A 182 -14.43 -18.19 0.41
C LEU A 182 -15.94 -18.43 0.43
N ASP A 183 -16.72 -17.43 0.78
CA ASP A 183 -18.16 -17.41 0.52
C ASP A 183 -18.41 -16.97 -0.92
N THR A 184 -18.84 -17.89 -1.75
CA THR A 184 -19.06 -17.65 -3.19
C THR A 184 -20.31 -16.84 -3.50
N ASN A 185 -21.21 -16.66 -2.52
CA ASN A 185 -22.41 -15.83 -2.70
C ASN A 185 -22.15 -14.34 -2.45
N CYS A 186 -21.15 -14.02 -1.63
CA CYS A 186 -20.73 -12.64 -1.35
C CYS A 186 -19.19 -12.55 -1.20
N PRO A 187 -18.44 -12.87 -2.27
CA PRO A 187 -16.99 -13.00 -2.21
C PRO A 187 -16.30 -11.69 -1.83
N GLY A 188 -16.78 -10.56 -2.31
CA GLY A 188 -16.22 -9.25 -2.01
C GLY A 188 -16.31 -8.91 -0.53
N ASP A 189 -17.48 -9.09 0.09
CA ASP A 189 -17.66 -8.82 1.51
C ASP A 189 -16.93 -9.85 2.38
N PHE A 190 -16.85 -11.11 1.97
CA PHE A 190 -16.10 -12.13 2.69
C PHE A 190 -14.59 -11.84 2.68
N ASN A 191 -14.01 -11.50 1.54
CA ASN A 191 -12.61 -11.10 1.43
C ASN A 191 -12.29 -9.91 2.32
N GLN A 192 -13.13 -8.87 2.25
CA GLN A 192 -12.98 -7.69 3.12
C GLN A 192 -13.13 -8.05 4.61
N ALA A 193 -14.01 -8.98 4.96
CA ALA A 193 -14.20 -9.41 6.35
C ALA A 193 -12.97 -10.13 6.91
N VAL A 194 -12.32 -11.01 6.13
CA VAL A 194 -11.07 -11.67 6.54
C VAL A 194 -9.93 -10.66 6.70
N MET A 195 -9.78 -9.74 5.75
CA MET A 195 -8.79 -8.66 5.82
C MET A 195 -9.02 -7.78 7.06
N GLU A 196 -10.29 -7.38 7.32
CA GLU A 196 -10.64 -6.55 8.48
C GLU A 196 -10.38 -7.29 9.79
N LEU A 197 -10.77 -8.56 9.90
CA LEU A 197 -10.48 -9.39 11.06
C LEU A 197 -8.96 -9.41 11.35
N GLY A 198 -8.16 -9.58 10.32
CA GLY A 198 -6.70 -9.54 10.43
C GLY A 198 -6.16 -8.17 10.86
N ALA A 199 -6.80 -7.10 10.40
CA ALA A 199 -6.34 -5.74 10.71
C ALA A 199 -6.67 -5.31 12.15
N VAL A 200 -7.82 -5.72 12.72
CA VAL A 200 -8.32 -5.16 13.98
C VAL A 200 -8.43 -6.16 15.13
N ILE A 201 -8.59 -7.44 14.89
CA ILE A 201 -8.75 -8.50 15.91
C ILE A 201 -7.57 -9.47 15.90
N CYS A 202 -7.33 -10.12 14.77
CA CYS A 202 -6.28 -11.14 14.63
C CYS A 202 -4.93 -10.49 14.29
N THR A 203 -4.51 -9.53 15.11
CA THR A 203 -3.28 -8.74 14.94
C THR A 203 -2.01 -9.60 15.06
N PRO A 204 -0.86 -9.16 14.50
CA PRO A 204 0.40 -9.93 14.56
C PRO A 204 0.84 -10.26 15.98
N ARG A 205 0.72 -9.30 16.89
CA ARG A 205 1.04 -9.45 18.33
C ARG A 205 -0.22 -9.24 19.15
N ALA A 206 -0.37 -9.98 20.24
CA ALA A 206 -1.50 -9.88 21.17
C ALA A 206 -2.87 -9.87 20.45
N PRO A 207 -3.24 -10.91 19.70
CA PRO A 207 -4.55 -10.99 19.03
C PRO A 207 -5.68 -10.97 20.05
N GLN A 208 -6.77 -10.27 19.74
CA GLN A 208 -7.93 -10.13 20.64
C GLN A 208 -8.88 -11.33 20.50
N CYS A 209 -8.42 -12.51 20.88
CA CYS A 209 -9.15 -13.76 20.68
C CYS A 209 -10.49 -13.84 21.42
N LEU A 210 -10.62 -13.16 22.57
CA LEU A 210 -11.86 -13.14 23.36
C LEU A 210 -13.03 -12.46 22.64
N THR A 211 -12.74 -11.49 21.75
CA THR A 211 -13.74 -10.78 20.95
C THR A 211 -13.83 -11.29 19.50
N CYS A 212 -13.06 -12.33 19.18
CA CYS A 212 -12.98 -12.85 17.81
C CYS A 212 -14.26 -13.64 17.44
N PRO A 213 -14.96 -13.26 16.35
CA PRO A 213 -16.21 -13.93 15.94
C PRO A 213 -16.04 -15.41 15.58
N VAL A 214 -14.81 -15.81 15.24
CA VAL A 214 -14.49 -17.16 14.77
C VAL A 214 -13.60 -17.96 15.73
N VAL A 215 -13.46 -17.51 16.97
CA VAL A 215 -12.58 -18.16 17.97
C VAL A 215 -12.91 -19.62 18.23
N GLU A 216 -14.19 -20.00 18.21
CA GLU A 216 -14.61 -21.37 18.41
C GLU A 216 -14.11 -22.34 17.33
N MET A 217 -13.92 -21.81 16.10
CA MET A 217 -13.44 -22.57 14.94
C MET A 217 -11.95 -22.36 14.67
N CYS A 218 -11.27 -21.58 15.51
CA CYS A 218 -9.84 -21.32 15.37
C CYS A 218 -9.00 -22.38 16.09
N ALA A 219 -8.13 -23.05 15.36
CA ALA A 219 -7.26 -24.09 15.92
C ALA A 219 -6.19 -23.52 16.88
N THR A 220 -5.71 -22.29 16.62
CA THR A 220 -4.60 -21.71 17.39
C THR A 220 -5.08 -20.96 18.64
N ARG A 221 -6.15 -20.17 18.53
CA ARG A 221 -6.67 -19.30 19.60
C ARG A 221 -5.59 -18.42 20.26
N GLY A 222 -4.69 -17.86 19.46
CA GLY A 222 -3.54 -17.12 19.92
C GLY A 222 -2.53 -16.81 18.80
N GLU A 223 -1.28 -16.69 19.17
CA GLU A 223 -0.18 -16.56 18.24
C GLU A 223 0.28 -17.93 17.75
N LEU A 224 0.58 -18.07 16.46
CA LEU A 224 1.15 -19.30 15.93
C LEU A 224 2.63 -19.40 16.35
N ALA A 225 3.04 -20.51 16.93
CA ALA A 225 4.40 -20.73 17.39
C ALA A 225 5.44 -20.58 16.25
N GLY A 226 6.62 -20.04 16.56
CA GLY A 226 7.73 -19.95 15.62
C GLY A 226 7.64 -18.77 14.63
N THR A 227 7.31 -17.55 15.10
CA THR A 227 7.40 -16.32 14.29
C THR A 227 8.85 -16.09 13.82
N VAL A 228 9.00 -15.92 12.51
CA VAL A 228 10.29 -15.53 11.90
C VAL A 228 10.63 -14.11 12.35
N LYS A 229 11.83 -13.89 12.92
CA LYS A 229 12.31 -12.54 13.21
C LYS A 229 12.42 -11.76 11.91
N ALA A 230 11.92 -10.53 11.91
CA ALA A 230 12.14 -9.61 10.81
C ALA A 230 13.65 -9.40 10.61
N PRO A 231 14.14 -9.27 9.37
CA PRO A 231 15.54 -8.98 9.10
C PRO A 231 15.94 -7.66 9.78
N ALA A 232 17.20 -7.59 10.24
CA ALA A 232 17.75 -6.38 10.84
C ALA A 232 17.76 -5.25 9.80
N GLN A 233 17.32 -4.06 10.21
CA GLN A 233 17.36 -2.88 9.36
C GLN A 233 18.79 -2.31 9.33
N GLU A 234 19.24 -1.96 8.13
CA GLU A 234 20.51 -1.26 7.93
C GLU A 234 20.36 0.20 8.39
N LYS A 235 21.36 0.72 9.12
CA LYS A 235 21.37 2.13 9.56
C LYS A 235 22.35 2.93 8.73
N ARG A 236 21.91 4.05 8.19
CA ARG A 236 22.76 5.00 7.44
C ARG A 236 22.50 6.43 7.88
N GLU A 237 23.52 7.27 7.73
CA GLU A 237 23.39 8.72 7.91
C GLU A 237 23.48 9.40 6.54
N ILE A 238 22.68 10.46 6.33
CA ILE A 238 22.62 11.23 5.08
C ILE A 238 22.41 12.72 5.41
N HIS A 239 23.05 13.58 4.64
CA HIS A 239 23.06 15.01 4.87
C HIS A 239 22.41 15.74 3.71
N TYR A 240 21.56 16.75 4.00
CA TYR A 240 20.91 17.58 3.00
C TYR A 240 21.11 19.07 3.27
N ALA A 241 21.31 19.84 2.21
CA ALA A 241 21.31 21.29 2.28
C ALA A 241 19.86 21.81 2.17
N LEU A 242 19.44 22.61 3.13
CA LEU A 242 18.26 23.46 3.03
C LEU A 242 18.73 24.85 2.62
N HIS A 243 18.81 25.09 1.30
CA HIS A 243 19.24 26.33 0.73
C HIS A 243 18.01 27.15 0.33
N CYS A 244 17.76 28.22 1.09
CA CYS A 244 16.65 29.14 0.87
C CYS A 244 17.17 30.54 0.54
N ARG A 245 16.37 31.35 -0.14
CA ARG A 245 16.61 32.76 -0.41
C ARG A 245 15.30 33.55 -0.35
N ASN A 246 15.40 34.90 -0.43
CA ASN A 246 14.25 35.80 -0.37
C ASN A 246 13.38 35.60 0.89
N GLY A 247 13.99 35.50 2.07
CA GLY A 247 13.26 35.31 3.33
C GLY A 247 12.54 33.96 3.43
N ASP A 248 13.14 32.91 2.87
CA ASP A 248 12.57 31.55 2.78
C ASP A 248 11.41 31.38 1.75
N ASP A 249 11.16 32.38 0.90
CA ASP A 249 10.13 32.30 -0.16
C ASP A 249 10.53 31.41 -1.34
N GLU A 250 11.81 31.12 -1.52
CA GLU A 250 12.33 30.23 -2.55
C GLU A 250 13.33 29.22 -1.96
N VAL A 251 13.23 27.99 -2.43
CA VAL A 251 14.13 26.88 -2.01
C VAL A 251 14.80 26.28 -3.23
N PHE A 252 16.09 25.94 -3.11
CA PHE A 252 16.83 25.27 -4.17
C PHE A 252 16.57 23.76 -4.10
N LEU A 253 16.12 23.19 -5.23
CA LEU A 253 15.83 21.76 -5.34
C LEU A 253 16.58 21.16 -6.52
N VAL A 254 16.93 19.90 -6.38
CA VAL A 254 17.49 19.05 -7.43
C VAL A 254 16.45 18.05 -7.90
N GLN A 255 16.47 17.70 -9.17
CA GLN A 255 15.59 16.67 -9.72
C GLN A 255 16.42 15.39 -9.91
N ARG A 256 15.96 14.30 -9.32
CA ARG A 256 16.57 12.99 -9.51
C ARG A 256 16.51 12.59 -10.99
N ALA A 257 17.55 11.93 -11.46
CA ALA A 257 17.61 11.43 -12.83
C ALA A 257 16.40 10.53 -13.18
N LEU A 258 15.97 10.53 -14.43
CA LEU A 258 14.81 9.74 -14.87
C LEU A 258 15.07 8.22 -14.84
N ASP A 259 16.32 7.82 -14.86
CA ASP A 259 16.81 6.44 -14.73
C ASP A 259 17.21 6.07 -13.31
N ALA A 260 17.08 6.97 -12.34
CA ALA A 260 17.42 6.70 -10.94
C ALA A 260 16.65 5.46 -10.42
N PRO A 261 17.32 4.55 -9.70
CA PRO A 261 16.69 3.31 -9.22
C PRO A 261 15.57 3.56 -8.22
N LEU A 262 15.61 4.68 -7.51
CA LEU A 262 14.57 5.08 -6.54
C LEU A 262 14.08 6.49 -6.84
N MET A 263 12.78 6.70 -6.81
CA MET A 263 12.13 8.02 -6.92
C MET A 263 12.59 8.83 -8.14
N ALA A 264 12.80 8.16 -9.30
CA ALA A 264 13.24 8.78 -10.55
C ALA A 264 12.40 10.01 -10.93
N GLY A 265 13.03 11.10 -11.38
CA GLY A 265 12.38 12.34 -11.81
C GLY A 265 11.68 13.14 -10.71
N MET A 266 11.79 12.74 -9.44
CA MET A 266 11.23 13.47 -8.32
C MET A 266 12.19 14.57 -7.84
N TRP A 267 11.61 15.56 -7.16
CA TRP A 267 12.35 16.68 -6.61
C TRP A 267 12.70 16.44 -5.15
N GLU A 268 13.93 16.81 -4.78
CA GLU A 268 14.43 16.72 -3.41
C GLU A 268 15.43 17.83 -3.10
N LEU A 269 15.85 17.92 -1.83
CA LEU A 269 16.92 18.81 -1.44
C LEU A 269 18.26 18.26 -1.97
N PRO A 270 19.25 19.14 -2.22
CA PRO A 270 20.62 18.71 -2.54
C PRO A 270 21.22 17.87 -1.40
N GLU A 271 21.74 16.71 -1.76
CA GLU A 271 22.51 15.88 -0.83
C GLU A 271 23.91 16.50 -0.66
N LEU A 272 24.37 16.55 0.57
CA LEU A 272 25.73 16.97 0.89
C LEU A 272 26.62 15.75 1.05
N PRO A 273 27.89 15.79 0.60
CA PRO A 273 28.86 14.78 0.97
C PRO A 273 28.99 14.76 2.50
N SER A 274 29.38 13.61 3.08
CA SER A 274 29.58 13.48 4.53
C SER A 274 30.39 14.65 5.08
N PRO A 275 30.06 15.15 6.27
CA PRO A 275 30.56 16.44 6.73
C PRO A 275 32.08 16.45 6.78
N CYS A 276 32.66 17.33 6.00
CA CYS A 276 34.00 17.82 6.19
C CYS A 276 33.91 19.09 7.06
N GLY A 277 33.96 18.96 8.40
CA GLY A 277 33.96 20.12 9.28
C GLY A 277 32.66 20.26 10.14
N ALA A 278 32.77 21.09 11.15
CA ALA A 278 31.82 21.25 12.26
C ALA A 278 30.52 22.03 11.91
N GLU A 279 29.85 21.72 10.82
CA GLU A 279 28.54 22.30 10.56
C GLU A 279 27.49 21.70 11.48
N ILE A 280 26.94 22.52 12.39
CA ILE A 280 25.87 22.13 13.28
C ILE A 280 24.60 21.96 12.45
N PRO A 281 23.98 20.76 12.40
CA PRO A 281 22.73 20.59 11.66
C PRO A 281 21.62 21.46 12.27
N ALA A 282 20.88 22.16 11.44
CA ALA A 282 19.71 22.93 11.87
C ALA A 282 18.68 22.01 12.56
N PHE A 283 18.53 20.78 12.08
CA PHE A 283 17.78 19.71 12.73
C PHE A 283 18.12 18.35 12.12
N SER A 284 17.72 17.29 12.83
CA SER A 284 17.78 15.92 12.34
C SER A 284 16.42 15.22 12.40
N LEU A 285 16.23 14.21 11.58
CA LEU A 285 15.02 13.38 11.59
C LEU A 285 15.37 11.94 11.15
N ARG A 286 14.48 11.00 11.51
CA ARG A 286 14.59 9.61 11.05
C ARG A 286 13.65 9.37 9.88
N HIS A 287 14.12 8.63 8.89
CA HIS A 287 13.33 8.25 7.72
C HIS A 287 13.75 6.86 7.23
N SER A 288 12.79 5.95 7.12
CA SER A 288 13.07 4.59 6.64
C SER A 288 12.68 4.47 5.16
N ILE A 289 13.58 3.91 4.36
CA ILE A 289 13.34 3.59 2.95
C ILE A 289 13.66 2.11 2.76
N THR A 290 12.67 1.31 2.42
CA THR A 290 12.79 -0.15 2.29
C THR A 290 13.32 -0.81 3.56
N ILE A 291 14.54 -1.33 3.54
CA ILE A 291 15.21 -2.02 4.66
C ILE A 291 16.24 -1.12 5.39
N THR A 292 16.37 0.15 5.00
CA THR A 292 17.37 1.07 5.54
C THR A 292 16.73 2.17 6.37
N ASP A 293 17.19 2.34 7.60
CA ASP A 293 16.85 3.45 8.48
C ASP A 293 17.89 4.56 8.36
N TYR A 294 17.45 5.70 7.83
CA TYR A 294 18.29 6.87 7.68
C TYR A 294 18.15 7.80 8.89
N THR A 295 19.30 8.19 9.45
CA THR A 295 19.42 9.40 10.25
C THR A 295 19.72 10.54 9.27
N VAL A 296 18.75 11.42 9.10
CA VAL A 296 18.84 12.53 8.14
C VAL A 296 19.21 13.79 8.88
N ARG A 297 20.33 14.40 8.50
CA ARG A 297 20.78 15.70 9.02
C ARG A 297 20.53 16.77 7.97
N VAL A 298 19.89 17.85 8.38
CA VAL A 298 19.58 18.99 7.51
C VAL A 298 20.35 20.19 7.97
N VAL A 299 21.13 20.75 7.08
CA VAL A 299 21.97 21.95 7.32
C VAL A 299 21.39 23.11 6.51
N ARG A 300 21.26 24.28 7.11
CA ARG A 300 21.00 25.51 6.35
C ARG A 300 22.32 25.99 5.75
N ALA A 301 22.53 25.66 4.49
CA ALA A 301 23.78 25.97 3.79
C ALA A 301 23.50 26.30 2.31
N ALA A 302 24.37 27.06 1.70
CA ALA A 302 24.38 27.24 0.26
C ALA A 302 24.75 25.91 -0.43
N THR A 303 24.09 25.58 -1.51
CA THR A 303 24.46 24.44 -2.37
C THR A 303 25.71 24.75 -3.16
N PRO A 304 26.52 23.74 -3.53
CA PRO A 304 27.61 23.91 -4.49
C PRO A 304 27.11 24.59 -5.76
N ALA A 305 27.89 25.52 -6.31
CA ALA A 305 27.51 26.33 -7.48
C ALA A 305 27.14 25.47 -8.71
N GLU A 306 27.71 24.29 -8.82
CA GLU A 306 27.50 23.35 -9.94
C GLU A 306 26.36 22.34 -9.72
N ALA A 307 25.63 22.41 -8.62
CA ALA A 307 24.54 21.47 -8.36
C ALA A 307 23.43 21.62 -9.42
N PRO A 308 23.05 20.54 -10.12
CA PRO A 308 22.03 20.61 -11.20
C PRO A 308 20.64 20.75 -10.58
N GLY A 309 20.24 21.98 -10.25
CA GLY A 309 18.96 22.24 -9.57
C GLY A 309 18.30 23.53 -10.02
N LYS A 310 17.20 23.85 -9.37
CA LYS A 310 16.40 25.05 -9.66
C LYS A 310 15.88 25.68 -8.38
N TRP A 311 15.77 27.02 -8.42
CA TRP A 311 15.03 27.77 -7.42
C TRP A 311 13.54 27.62 -7.65
N ILE A 312 12.83 27.22 -6.62
CA ILE A 312 11.40 26.95 -6.65
C ILE A 312 10.73 27.79 -5.56
N SER A 313 9.71 28.54 -5.95
CA SER A 313 8.88 29.26 -4.98
C SER A 313 8.16 28.26 -4.06
N VAL A 314 8.19 28.52 -2.75
CA VAL A 314 7.54 27.71 -1.71
C VAL A 314 6.05 27.50 -2.00
N GLY A 315 5.35 28.55 -2.47
CA GLY A 315 3.95 28.44 -2.89
C GLY A 315 3.67 27.46 -4.04
N LYS A 316 4.71 27.03 -4.78
CA LYS A 316 4.59 26.05 -5.87
C LYS A 316 4.97 24.61 -5.45
N LEU A 317 5.50 24.40 -4.26
CA LEU A 317 5.98 23.08 -3.81
C LEU A 317 4.87 22.02 -3.82
N HIS A 318 3.63 22.39 -3.52
CA HIS A 318 2.47 21.48 -3.54
C HIS A 318 2.13 20.93 -4.94
N LYS A 319 2.64 21.57 -6.01
CA LYS A 319 2.47 21.15 -7.42
C LYS A 319 3.58 20.22 -7.90
N LEU A 320 4.64 20.05 -7.11
CA LEU A 320 5.79 19.24 -7.48
C LEU A 320 5.69 17.81 -6.96
N ALA A 321 6.26 16.90 -7.72
CA ALA A 321 6.49 15.52 -7.29
C ALA A 321 7.71 15.48 -6.33
N LEU A 322 7.50 15.89 -5.08
CA LEU A 322 8.52 15.88 -4.04
C LEU A 322 8.72 14.47 -3.48
N THR A 323 9.97 14.08 -3.19
CA THR A 323 10.23 12.85 -2.44
C THR A 323 9.55 12.90 -1.06
N GLY A 324 9.21 11.75 -0.50
CA GLY A 324 8.61 11.68 0.84
C GLY A 324 9.51 12.28 1.93
N LEU A 325 10.83 12.15 1.75
CA LEU A 325 11.82 12.74 2.63
C LEU A 325 11.83 14.27 2.53
N ALA A 326 11.87 14.82 1.31
CA ALA A 326 11.81 16.27 1.10
C ALA A 326 10.57 16.91 1.76
N ARG A 327 9.38 16.29 1.59
CA ARG A 327 8.17 16.76 2.29
C ARG A 327 8.32 16.75 3.81
N LYS A 328 8.93 15.69 4.37
CA LYS A 328 9.13 15.58 5.80
C LYS A 328 10.09 16.65 6.31
N ILE A 329 11.13 16.95 5.54
CA ILE A 329 12.07 18.04 5.84
C ILE A 329 11.35 19.38 5.83
N PHE A 330 10.60 19.70 4.76
CA PHE A 330 9.89 20.98 4.66
C PHE A 330 8.85 21.21 5.75
N ARG A 331 8.09 20.15 6.13
CA ARG A 331 7.17 20.23 7.27
C ARG A 331 7.89 20.52 8.57
N LYS A 332 9.06 19.91 8.80
CA LYS A 332 9.85 20.15 10.01
C LYS A 332 10.52 21.52 10.01
N ALA A 333 10.86 22.03 8.83
CA ALA A 333 11.42 23.37 8.64
C ALA A 333 10.34 24.48 8.66
N VAL A 334 9.04 24.13 8.77
CA VAL A 334 7.90 25.05 8.71
C VAL A 334 7.84 25.82 7.37
N ILE A 335 8.14 25.13 6.28
CA ILE A 335 8.11 25.63 4.91
C ILE A 335 6.86 25.11 4.15
N LEU A 336 6.33 23.97 4.56
CA LEU A 336 5.12 23.33 4.02
C LEU A 336 4.14 22.98 5.13
#